data_46857af01c6c8a7984075f9000f2acb3
#
_entry.id   46857af01c6c8a7984075f9000f2acb3
#
_cell.length_a   1.000
_cell.length_b   1.000
_cell.length_c   1.000
_cell.angle_alpha   90.00
_cell.angle_beta   90.00
_cell.angle_gamma   90.00
#
_symmetry.space_group_name_H-M   'P 1'
#
loop_
_entity.id
_entity.type
_entity.pdbx_description
1 polymer ?
#
loop_
_entity_poly.entity_id
_entity_poly.type
_entity_poly.pdbx_seq_one_letter_code
_entity_poly.pdbx_strand_id
1 'polypeptide(L)'
;KYGDDYGKTAESVVSSGPYVITDWKENEYVKFEARDDYYGKKPDLTHLKYVPVSDVNAAVVALQTGELDLYFNPLSGVALDTVKTADNVAISEALSCRNESVYMNCESEVFSDVRMRRAVAYAINKEEALEVCGNGQGKVVTYPCDLGEQVTGNPDFVPSHTYEYNVEKARALVEECGNVGKTVTIKSYNTEPYQTLSVWLQGSLSAIGLDAKVDTMERSAFLDQLINGEVEICPFSWSDISFDFGSAVGIYMNSNCIGMSGNYGRYNNPRADELIALGNSASDVEARKGYYRELIEIYMEDVPSVAMYAVINAIAHSNQLVMEDANIYQMARVHWAQ
;
A
#
# COMPACT_ATOMS: atom_id res chain seq x y z
N LYS A 1 -29.78 -10.66 16.48
CA LYS A 1 -30.30 -10.28 17.81
C LYS A 1 -30.46 -8.77 17.93
N TYR A 2 -29.53 -7.99 17.42
CA TYR A 2 -29.45 -6.54 17.61
C TYR A 2 -29.92 -5.71 16.40
N GLY A 3 -30.03 -6.30 15.18
CA GLY A 3 -30.50 -5.59 13.99
C GLY A 3 -29.76 -4.30 13.75
N ASP A 4 -30.49 -3.18 13.63
CA ASP A 4 -29.94 -1.83 13.42
C ASP A 4 -29.15 -1.29 14.62
N ASP A 5 -29.22 -1.93 15.79
CA ASP A 5 -28.45 -1.55 16.97
C ASP A 5 -27.10 -2.27 17.09
N TYR A 6 -26.76 -3.15 16.14
CA TYR A 6 -25.45 -3.78 16.10
C TYR A 6 -24.33 -2.75 16.00
N GLY A 7 -23.33 -2.86 16.87
CA GLY A 7 -22.16 -1.97 16.87
C GLY A 7 -22.37 -0.59 17.53
N LYS A 8 -23.55 -0.33 18.13
CA LYS A 8 -23.81 0.96 18.82
C LYS A 8 -23.39 0.97 20.30
N THR A 9 -23.29 -0.19 20.92
CA THR A 9 -22.84 -0.37 22.30
C THR A 9 -21.94 -1.57 22.43
N ALA A 10 -21.14 -1.65 23.49
CA ALA A 10 -20.26 -2.80 23.76
C ALA A 10 -21.04 -4.12 23.74
N GLU A 11 -22.23 -4.16 24.34
CA GLU A 11 -23.09 -5.35 24.42
C GLU A 11 -23.69 -5.76 23.07
N SER A 12 -23.82 -4.82 22.13
CA SER A 12 -24.41 -5.09 20.82
C SER A 12 -23.38 -5.63 19.81
N VAL A 13 -22.08 -5.59 20.13
CA VAL A 13 -21.02 -6.18 19.29
C VAL A 13 -20.92 -7.66 19.57
N VAL A 14 -21.29 -8.49 18.58
CA VAL A 14 -21.15 -9.95 18.63
C VAL A 14 -20.04 -10.35 17.67
N SER A 15 -19.01 -11.00 18.17
CA SER A 15 -17.86 -11.44 17.38
C SER A 15 -17.46 -12.87 17.72
N SER A 16 -16.76 -13.53 16.81
CA SER A 16 -16.11 -14.84 17.01
C SER A 16 -14.64 -14.74 17.36
N GLY A 17 -14.11 -13.51 17.50
CA GLY A 17 -12.71 -13.26 17.81
C GLY A 17 -12.32 -13.62 19.25
N PRO A 18 -11.01 -13.57 19.56
CA PRO A 18 -10.48 -13.96 20.87
C PRO A 18 -10.79 -12.96 21.99
N TYR A 19 -11.34 -11.80 21.68
CA TYR A 19 -11.68 -10.76 22.65
C TYR A 19 -13.15 -10.35 22.55
N VAL A 20 -13.69 -9.89 23.66
CA VAL A 20 -14.99 -9.22 23.76
C VAL A 20 -14.80 -7.78 24.22
N ILE A 21 -15.67 -6.89 23.78
CA ILE A 21 -15.72 -5.51 24.26
C ILE A 21 -16.42 -5.52 25.62
N THR A 22 -15.76 -5.00 26.65
CA THR A 22 -16.31 -4.90 27.99
C THR A 22 -16.78 -3.50 28.35
N ASP A 23 -16.17 -2.49 27.74
CA ASP A 23 -16.49 -1.08 27.98
C ASP A 23 -16.10 -0.25 26.76
N TRP A 24 -16.94 0.73 26.41
CA TRP A 24 -16.71 1.59 25.26
C TRP A 24 -17.24 2.99 25.55
N LYS A 25 -16.35 3.96 25.42
CA LYS A 25 -16.69 5.38 25.44
C LYS A 25 -16.24 6.05 24.15
N GLU A 26 -17.20 6.54 23.38
CA GLU A 26 -16.96 7.14 22.08
C GLU A 26 -15.91 8.24 22.13
N ASN A 27 -14.98 8.21 21.20
CA ASN A 27 -13.81 9.11 21.08
C ASN A 27 -12.84 9.12 22.29
N GLU A 28 -13.01 8.25 23.28
CA GLU A 28 -12.11 8.19 24.42
C GLU A 28 -11.37 6.85 24.50
N TYR A 29 -12.10 5.72 24.48
CA TYR A 29 -11.47 4.39 24.54
C TYR A 29 -12.44 3.26 24.21
N VAL A 30 -11.84 2.10 23.88
CA VAL A 30 -12.53 0.79 23.87
C VAL A 30 -11.72 -0.19 24.71
N LYS A 31 -12.35 -0.88 25.66
CA LYS A 31 -11.74 -1.93 26.48
C LYS A 31 -12.19 -3.31 25.99
N PHE A 32 -11.26 -4.21 26.03
CA PHE A 32 -11.46 -5.60 25.63
C PHE A 32 -10.94 -6.54 26.71
N GLU A 33 -11.58 -7.71 26.79
CA GLU A 33 -11.16 -8.81 27.63
C GLU A 33 -11.07 -10.09 26.79
N ALA A 34 -10.06 -10.92 27.05
CA ALA A 34 -9.87 -12.19 26.38
C ALA A 34 -11.01 -13.15 26.74
N ARG A 35 -11.53 -13.87 25.74
CA ARG A 35 -12.60 -14.84 25.93
C ARG A 35 -12.07 -16.14 26.51
N ASP A 36 -12.72 -16.63 27.54
CA ASP A 36 -12.44 -17.95 28.10
C ASP A 36 -12.85 -19.11 27.19
N ASP A 37 -13.92 -18.91 26.41
CA ASP A 37 -14.52 -19.88 25.50
C ASP A 37 -14.03 -19.77 24.05
N TYR A 38 -12.89 -19.08 23.83
CA TYR A 38 -12.34 -18.94 22.47
C TYR A 38 -11.85 -20.31 21.96
N TYR A 39 -12.26 -20.65 20.75
CA TYR A 39 -11.97 -21.95 20.10
C TYR A 39 -10.51 -22.09 19.60
N GLY A 40 -9.77 -20.99 19.48
CA GLY A 40 -8.37 -20.95 19.05
C GLY A 40 -7.39 -20.85 20.21
N LYS A 41 -6.14 -20.49 19.91
CA LYS A 41 -5.12 -20.20 20.93
C LYS A 41 -5.57 -18.99 21.75
N LYS A 42 -5.61 -19.14 23.08
CA LYS A 42 -5.93 -18.02 23.96
C LYS A 42 -4.83 -16.97 23.87
N PRO A 43 -5.20 -15.66 23.82
CA PRO A 43 -4.21 -14.60 23.86
C PRO A 43 -3.49 -14.51 25.22
N ASP A 44 -2.22 -14.14 25.21
CA ASP A 44 -1.46 -13.91 26.43
C ASP A 44 -1.83 -12.58 27.09
N LEU A 45 -2.23 -11.59 26.29
CA LEU A 45 -2.73 -10.31 26.79
C LEU A 45 -4.23 -10.43 27.09
N THR A 46 -4.57 -10.53 28.37
CA THR A 46 -5.96 -10.79 28.79
C THR A 46 -6.85 -9.54 28.78
N HIS A 47 -6.28 -8.36 28.90
CA HIS A 47 -7.00 -7.07 28.93
C HIS A 47 -6.33 -6.10 27.97
N LEU A 48 -7.14 -5.42 27.13
CA LEU A 48 -6.66 -4.39 26.22
C LEU A 48 -7.48 -3.10 26.40
N LYS A 49 -6.81 -1.97 26.25
CA LYS A 49 -7.49 -0.66 26.18
C LYS A 49 -6.97 0.06 24.95
N TYR A 50 -7.83 0.27 23.97
CA TYR A 50 -7.54 1.11 22.81
C TYR A 50 -7.94 2.54 23.11
N VAL A 51 -7.02 3.47 22.82
CA VAL A 51 -7.25 4.91 22.94
C VAL A 51 -6.93 5.57 21.60
N PRO A 52 -7.77 6.49 21.09
CA PRO A 52 -7.45 7.24 19.89
C PRO A 52 -6.34 8.25 20.22
N VAL A 53 -5.25 8.19 19.43
CA VAL A 53 -4.15 9.17 19.50
C VAL A 53 -3.99 9.76 18.11
N SER A 54 -4.37 11.02 17.92
CA SER A 54 -4.37 11.69 16.62
C SER A 54 -3.03 12.36 16.28
N ASP A 55 -2.24 12.70 17.29
CA ASP A 55 -0.93 13.34 17.12
C ASP A 55 0.20 12.33 17.32
N VAL A 56 1.06 12.19 16.32
CA VAL A 56 2.15 11.23 16.34
C VAL A 56 3.21 11.58 17.40
N ASN A 57 3.45 12.86 17.68
CA ASN A 57 4.43 13.25 18.69
C ASN A 57 3.91 12.96 20.11
N ALA A 58 2.59 13.12 20.33
CA ALA A 58 1.96 12.69 21.57
C ALA A 58 2.06 11.18 21.76
N ALA A 59 1.88 10.38 20.70
CA ALA A 59 2.08 8.92 20.75
C ALA A 59 3.52 8.56 21.10
N VAL A 60 4.52 9.22 20.48
CA VAL A 60 5.94 9.02 20.78
C VAL A 60 6.22 9.30 22.27
N VAL A 61 5.74 10.42 22.80
CA VAL A 61 5.93 10.76 24.22
C VAL A 61 5.25 9.72 25.12
N ALA A 62 4.03 9.30 24.80
CA ALA A 62 3.29 8.31 25.59
C ALA A 62 3.98 6.94 25.62
N LEU A 63 4.61 6.52 24.51
CA LEU A 63 5.46 5.32 24.44
C LEU A 63 6.72 5.47 25.33
N GLN A 64 7.42 6.61 25.22
CA GLN A 64 8.63 6.87 26.01
C GLN A 64 8.36 6.94 27.53
N THR A 65 7.19 7.43 27.92
CA THR A 65 6.78 7.51 29.33
C THR A 65 6.14 6.21 29.85
N GLY A 66 5.85 5.25 28.97
CA GLY A 66 5.16 4.02 29.35
C GLY A 66 3.65 4.20 29.60
N GLU A 67 3.06 5.32 29.15
CA GLU A 67 1.61 5.52 29.17
C GLU A 67 0.92 4.75 28.06
N LEU A 68 1.62 4.48 26.96
CA LEU A 68 1.19 3.68 25.82
C LEU A 68 2.14 2.48 25.67
N ASP A 69 1.58 1.27 25.57
CA ASP A 69 2.37 0.05 25.39
C ASP A 69 2.64 -0.27 23.92
N LEU A 70 1.75 0.17 23.02
CA LEU A 70 1.83 -0.12 21.59
C LEU A 70 1.14 0.98 20.77
N TYR A 71 1.78 1.45 19.71
CA TYR A 71 1.20 2.36 18.73
C TYR A 71 1.07 1.67 17.38
N PHE A 72 -0.17 1.44 16.93
CA PHE A 72 -0.45 0.65 15.74
C PHE A 72 -0.15 1.33 14.41
N ASN A 73 -0.11 2.66 14.39
CA ASN A 73 0.24 3.33 13.14
C ASN A 73 1.74 3.24 12.93
N PRO A 74 2.21 2.81 11.74
CA PRO A 74 3.62 2.77 11.44
C PRO A 74 4.26 4.15 11.59
N LEU A 75 5.40 4.18 12.28
CA LEU A 75 6.21 5.39 12.43
C LEU A 75 7.20 5.52 11.27
N SER A 76 7.51 6.77 10.93
CA SER A 76 8.53 7.09 9.92
C SER A 76 9.28 8.37 10.27
N GLY A 77 10.42 8.60 9.61
CA GLY A 77 11.21 9.81 9.74
C GLY A 77 11.53 10.16 11.19
N VAL A 78 11.42 11.44 11.56
CA VAL A 78 11.80 11.96 12.89
C VAL A 78 11.09 11.26 14.04
N ALA A 79 9.82 10.89 13.90
CA ALA A 79 9.09 10.20 14.95
C ALA A 79 9.69 8.82 15.26
N LEU A 80 10.03 8.05 14.22
CA LEU A 80 10.69 6.76 14.35
C LEU A 80 12.09 6.91 14.96
N ASP A 81 12.87 7.87 14.47
CA ASP A 81 14.22 8.12 15.00
C ASP A 81 14.18 8.53 16.48
N THR A 82 13.20 9.35 16.84
CA THR A 82 13.02 9.80 18.23
C THR A 82 12.67 8.63 19.13
N VAL A 83 11.74 7.76 18.73
CA VAL A 83 11.31 6.64 19.57
C VAL A 83 12.39 5.56 19.70
N LYS A 84 13.24 5.39 18.69
CA LYS A 84 14.39 4.46 18.71
C LYS A 84 15.44 4.81 19.79
N THR A 85 15.42 6.05 20.30
CA THR A 85 16.35 6.46 21.38
C THR A 85 15.88 6.08 22.78
N ALA A 86 14.66 5.56 22.94
CA ALA A 86 14.09 5.22 24.23
C ALA A 86 14.42 3.79 24.65
N ASP A 87 15.00 3.62 25.84
CA ASP A 87 15.44 2.30 26.35
C ASP A 87 14.26 1.33 26.61
N ASN A 88 13.05 1.84 26.81
CA ASN A 88 11.85 1.06 27.11
C ASN A 88 11.01 0.74 25.87
N VAL A 89 11.42 1.16 24.67
CA VAL A 89 10.67 0.95 23.43
C VAL A 89 11.46 0.02 22.50
N ALA A 90 10.73 -0.90 21.87
CA ALA A 90 11.19 -1.75 20.79
C ALA A 90 10.44 -1.40 19.50
N ILE A 91 11.05 -1.71 18.35
CA ILE A 91 10.44 -1.54 17.05
C ILE A 91 10.35 -2.90 16.36
N SER A 92 9.14 -3.27 15.96
CA SER A 92 8.92 -4.40 15.04
C SER A 92 8.76 -3.88 13.64
N GLU A 93 9.55 -4.41 12.70
CA GLU A 93 9.53 -4.01 11.30
C GLU A 93 9.11 -5.18 10.41
N ALA A 94 8.25 -4.90 9.42
CA ALA A 94 7.91 -5.87 8.38
C ALA A 94 7.61 -5.17 7.06
N LEU A 95 8.03 -5.80 5.95
CA LEU A 95 7.70 -5.32 4.61
C LEU A 95 6.19 -5.50 4.39
N SER A 96 5.49 -4.43 4.09
CA SER A 96 4.05 -4.46 3.83
C SER A 96 3.75 -4.77 2.35
N CYS A 97 2.51 -5.19 2.07
CA CYS A 97 1.99 -5.24 0.70
C CYS A 97 1.55 -3.86 0.18
N ARG A 98 1.77 -2.79 0.94
CA ARG A 98 1.53 -1.44 0.46
C ARG A 98 2.66 -1.01 -0.45
N ASN A 99 2.32 -0.79 -1.70
CA ASN A 99 3.24 -0.26 -2.69
C ASN A 99 2.88 1.18 -3.05
N GLU A 100 3.85 2.05 -3.01
CA GLU A 100 3.75 3.35 -3.66
C GLU A 100 4.00 3.16 -5.15
N SER A 101 3.11 3.69 -5.96
CA SER A 101 3.10 3.49 -7.42
C SER A 101 2.68 4.75 -8.16
N VAL A 102 3.02 4.83 -9.43
CA VAL A 102 2.48 5.84 -10.35
C VAL A 102 1.44 5.19 -11.23
N TYR A 103 0.19 5.62 -11.11
CA TYR A 103 -0.92 5.19 -11.95
C TYR A 103 -1.09 6.12 -13.15
N MET A 104 -1.35 5.53 -14.31
CA MET A 104 -1.59 6.22 -15.55
C MET A 104 -2.93 5.79 -16.13
N ASN A 105 -3.76 6.74 -16.55
CA ASN A 105 -5.04 6.44 -17.17
C ASN A 105 -4.82 5.93 -18.61
N CYS A 106 -5.00 4.63 -18.80
CA CYS A 106 -4.82 3.97 -20.11
C CYS A 106 -5.84 4.39 -21.17
N GLU A 107 -6.86 5.16 -20.81
CA GLU A 107 -7.83 5.75 -21.76
C GLU A 107 -7.52 7.23 -22.06
N SER A 108 -6.53 7.84 -21.39
CA SER A 108 -6.17 9.25 -21.64
C SER A 108 -5.45 9.44 -22.98
N GLU A 109 -5.47 10.67 -23.49
CA GLU A 109 -4.82 11.01 -24.76
C GLU A 109 -3.34 10.66 -24.78
N VAL A 110 -2.64 10.87 -23.66
CA VAL A 110 -1.18 10.67 -23.55
C VAL A 110 -0.85 9.22 -23.21
N PHE A 111 -1.54 8.61 -22.24
CA PHE A 111 -1.16 7.30 -21.70
C PHE A 111 -1.92 6.11 -22.28
N SER A 112 -2.82 6.32 -23.29
CA SER A 112 -3.35 5.20 -24.07
C SER A 112 -2.26 4.48 -24.89
N ASP A 113 -1.24 5.20 -25.32
CA ASP A 113 -0.05 4.61 -25.95
C ASP A 113 0.88 3.96 -24.91
N VAL A 114 1.10 2.65 -25.03
CA VAL A 114 1.99 1.90 -24.13
C VAL A 114 3.42 2.43 -24.12
N ARG A 115 3.89 3.02 -25.24
CA ARG A 115 5.23 3.61 -25.32
C ARG A 115 5.38 4.79 -24.37
N MET A 116 4.32 5.59 -24.19
CA MET A 116 4.29 6.67 -23.21
C MET A 116 4.35 6.15 -21.77
N ARG A 117 3.61 5.07 -21.47
CA ARG A 117 3.67 4.42 -20.14
C ARG A 117 5.05 3.83 -19.86
N ARG A 118 5.68 3.23 -20.88
CA ARG A 118 7.08 2.75 -20.81
C ARG A 118 8.07 3.90 -20.62
N ALA A 119 7.83 5.05 -21.27
CA ALA A 119 8.64 6.25 -21.04
C ALA A 119 8.61 6.69 -19.57
N VAL A 120 7.42 6.71 -18.95
CA VAL A 120 7.29 7.00 -17.52
C VAL A 120 8.07 5.97 -16.69
N ALA A 121 7.96 4.67 -17.01
CA ALA A 121 8.67 3.63 -16.28
C ALA A 121 10.20 3.79 -16.33
N TYR A 122 10.77 4.21 -17.48
CA TYR A 122 12.20 4.53 -17.59
C TYR A 122 12.58 5.86 -16.93
N ALA A 123 11.64 6.80 -16.77
CA ALA A 123 11.90 8.11 -16.15
C ALA A 123 11.93 8.05 -14.61
N ILE A 124 11.41 6.98 -14.01
CA ILE A 124 11.31 6.84 -12.56
C ILE A 124 12.57 6.21 -11.99
N ASN A 125 13.30 6.99 -11.18
CA ASN A 125 14.37 6.48 -10.31
C ASN A 125 13.75 5.99 -9.00
N LYS A 126 13.54 4.68 -8.89
CA LYS A 126 12.83 4.07 -7.75
C LYS A 126 13.60 4.19 -6.45
N GLU A 127 14.93 4.12 -6.50
CA GLU A 127 15.83 4.31 -5.36
C GLU A 127 15.74 5.74 -4.83
N GLU A 128 15.76 6.72 -5.72
CA GLU A 128 15.59 8.13 -5.35
C GLU A 128 14.17 8.38 -4.79
N ALA A 129 13.13 7.80 -5.38
CA ALA A 129 11.76 7.90 -4.88
C ALA A 129 11.64 7.33 -3.44
N LEU A 130 12.28 6.19 -3.18
CA LEU A 130 12.32 5.59 -1.85
C LEU A 130 13.06 6.50 -0.85
N GLU A 131 14.21 7.05 -1.24
CA GLU A 131 15.00 7.92 -0.36
C GLU A 131 14.26 9.23 -0.06
N VAL A 132 13.79 9.93 -1.10
CA VAL A 132 13.20 11.28 -0.97
C VAL A 132 11.77 11.24 -0.41
N CYS A 133 10.96 10.29 -0.86
CA CYS A 133 9.54 10.26 -0.54
C CYS A 133 9.19 9.20 0.52
N GLY A 134 9.97 8.12 0.61
CA GLY A 134 9.81 7.03 1.57
C GLY A 134 10.73 7.14 2.79
N ASN A 135 11.56 8.19 2.90
CA ASN A 135 12.58 8.35 3.94
C ASN A 135 13.52 7.13 4.06
N GLY A 136 13.80 6.46 2.96
CA GLY A 136 14.60 5.23 2.93
C GLY A 136 13.91 4.00 3.58
N GLN A 137 12.66 4.14 4.04
CA GLN A 137 11.94 3.08 4.76
C GLN A 137 11.10 2.21 3.82
N GLY A 138 11.75 1.29 3.14
CA GLY A 138 11.07 0.43 2.20
C GLY A 138 12.01 -0.47 1.44
N LYS A 139 11.47 -1.12 0.44
CA LYS A 139 12.19 -1.93 -0.53
C LYS A 139 11.71 -1.56 -1.93
N VAL A 140 12.63 -1.22 -2.82
CA VAL A 140 12.31 -1.07 -4.24
C VAL A 140 11.70 -2.37 -4.76
N VAL A 141 10.61 -2.25 -5.55
CA VAL A 141 9.89 -3.40 -6.10
C VAL A 141 9.83 -3.31 -7.63
N THR A 142 9.74 -4.48 -8.27
CA THR A 142 9.65 -4.58 -9.72
C THR A 142 8.21 -4.49 -10.20
N TYR A 143 7.28 -5.14 -9.49
CA TYR A 143 5.84 -5.19 -9.77
C TYR A 143 5.05 -5.04 -8.46
N PRO A 144 3.74 -4.77 -8.51
CA PRO A 144 2.92 -4.65 -7.30
C PRO A 144 2.91 -5.93 -6.48
N CYS A 145 2.94 -5.79 -5.15
CA CYS A 145 3.00 -6.92 -4.21
C CYS A 145 4.14 -7.91 -4.53
N ASP A 146 5.33 -7.37 -4.81
CA ASP A 146 6.53 -8.17 -5.05
C ASP A 146 6.99 -8.85 -3.75
N LEU A 147 6.39 -9.99 -3.47
CA LEU A 147 6.72 -10.88 -2.37
C LEU A 147 7.64 -12.04 -2.82
N GLY A 148 8.23 -11.91 -3.99
CA GLY A 148 9.20 -12.86 -4.52
C GLY A 148 8.64 -14.27 -4.70
N GLU A 149 9.27 -15.27 -4.08
CA GLU A 149 8.91 -16.68 -4.21
C GLU A 149 7.48 -17.01 -3.76
N GLN A 150 6.92 -16.27 -2.81
CA GLN A 150 5.54 -16.47 -2.35
C GLN A 150 4.53 -16.29 -3.50
N VAL A 151 4.82 -15.36 -4.40
CA VAL A 151 3.97 -15.04 -5.55
C VAL A 151 4.30 -15.94 -6.75
N THR A 152 5.59 -16.06 -7.07
CA THR A 152 6.04 -16.67 -8.32
C THR A 152 6.36 -18.16 -8.21
N GLY A 153 6.57 -18.67 -7.00
CA GLY A 153 7.08 -20.04 -6.77
C GLY A 153 8.52 -20.26 -7.25
N ASN A 154 9.22 -19.18 -7.61
CA ASN A 154 10.58 -19.22 -8.07
C ASN A 154 11.36 -18.03 -7.48
N PRO A 155 12.34 -18.25 -6.61
CA PRO A 155 13.13 -17.17 -6.00
C PRO A 155 13.98 -16.41 -7.03
N ASP A 156 14.29 -17.04 -8.18
CA ASP A 156 15.09 -16.47 -9.25
C ASP A 156 14.23 -15.88 -10.39
N PHE A 157 12.92 -15.75 -10.18
CA PHE A 157 12.04 -15.21 -11.22
C PHE A 157 12.33 -13.73 -11.45
N VAL A 158 12.70 -13.42 -12.68
CA VAL A 158 12.84 -12.06 -13.19
C VAL A 158 11.93 -11.92 -14.41
N PRO A 159 11.05 -10.92 -14.45
CA PRO A 159 10.24 -10.67 -15.64
C PRO A 159 11.10 -10.42 -16.88
N SER A 160 10.60 -10.82 -18.05
CA SER A 160 11.30 -10.64 -19.33
C SER A 160 11.54 -9.17 -19.71
N HIS A 161 10.67 -8.28 -19.19
CA HIS A 161 10.79 -6.84 -19.34
C HIS A 161 11.03 -6.20 -17.96
N THR A 162 12.09 -5.40 -17.84
CA THR A 162 12.38 -4.57 -16.68
C THR A 162 12.70 -3.14 -17.12
N TYR A 163 12.44 -2.19 -16.24
CA TYR A 163 12.63 -0.76 -16.53
C TYR A 163 13.67 -0.19 -15.58
N GLU A 164 14.92 -0.23 -15.99
CA GLU A 164 16.00 0.48 -15.32
C GLU A 164 15.92 1.97 -15.62
N TYR A 165 16.20 2.82 -14.63
CA TYR A 165 16.20 4.27 -14.80
C TYR A 165 17.07 4.71 -15.98
N ASN A 166 16.46 5.35 -16.97
CA ASN A 166 17.13 5.80 -18.18
C ASN A 166 16.36 6.96 -18.84
N VAL A 167 16.77 8.17 -18.48
CA VAL A 167 16.12 9.41 -18.98
C VAL A 167 16.23 9.54 -20.50
N GLU A 168 17.36 9.17 -21.09
CA GLU A 168 17.56 9.29 -22.53
C GLU A 168 16.62 8.37 -23.32
N LYS A 169 16.46 7.12 -22.85
CA LYS A 169 15.52 6.18 -23.45
C LYS A 169 14.07 6.63 -23.27
N ALA A 170 13.73 7.17 -22.09
CA ALA A 170 12.43 7.73 -21.82
C ALA A 170 12.11 8.91 -22.75
N ARG A 171 13.06 9.83 -22.91
CA ARG A 171 12.94 10.99 -23.80
C ARG A 171 12.75 10.58 -25.25
N ALA A 172 13.52 9.62 -25.74
CA ALA A 172 13.35 9.10 -27.09
C ALA A 172 11.94 8.55 -27.35
N LEU A 173 11.35 7.83 -26.39
CA LEU A 173 9.97 7.35 -26.50
C LEU A 173 8.94 8.49 -26.53
N VAL A 174 9.14 9.55 -25.73
CA VAL A 174 8.27 10.76 -25.78
C VAL A 174 8.35 11.44 -27.14
N GLU A 175 9.55 11.55 -27.72
CA GLU A 175 9.77 12.11 -29.07
C GLU A 175 9.10 11.25 -30.15
N GLU A 176 9.29 9.93 -30.10
CA GLU A 176 8.64 8.97 -31.02
C GLU A 176 7.11 9.03 -31.00
N CYS A 177 6.53 9.31 -29.82
CA CYS A 177 5.09 9.50 -29.66
C CYS A 177 4.61 10.90 -30.04
N GLY A 178 5.51 11.85 -30.36
CA GLY A 178 5.15 13.23 -30.68
C GLY A 178 4.63 14.05 -29.50
N ASN A 179 4.96 13.66 -28.27
CA ASN A 179 4.44 14.27 -27.04
C ASN A 179 5.41 15.25 -26.34
N VAL A 180 6.50 15.65 -27.01
CA VAL A 180 7.41 16.67 -26.45
C VAL A 180 6.65 17.97 -26.20
N GLY A 181 6.76 18.50 -24.97
CA GLY A 181 6.04 19.70 -24.54
C GLY A 181 4.54 19.51 -24.27
N LYS A 182 4.02 18.28 -24.40
CA LYS A 182 2.63 17.98 -24.06
C LYS A 182 2.41 18.22 -22.57
N THR A 183 1.36 18.95 -22.24
CA THR A 183 0.97 19.17 -20.83
C THR A 183 0.34 17.91 -20.26
N VAL A 184 0.81 17.52 -19.08
CA VAL A 184 0.30 16.39 -18.28
C VAL A 184 0.03 16.87 -16.86
N THR A 185 -1.17 16.61 -16.33
CA THR A 185 -1.54 17.03 -14.98
C THR A 185 -1.45 15.87 -13.99
N ILE A 186 -0.50 15.98 -13.07
CA ILE A 186 -0.34 15.08 -11.93
C ILE A 186 -1.35 15.50 -10.87
N LYS A 187 -2.36 14.68 -10.62
CA LYS A 187 -3.34 14.93 -9.56
C LYS A 187 -3.06 14.07 -8.33
N SER A 188 -3.24 14.64 -7.14
CA SER A 188 -3.13 13.90 -5.88
C SER A 188 -3.91 14.59 -4.76
N TYR A 189 -4.04 13.95 -3.61
CA TYR A 189 -4.55 14.65 -2.45
C TYR A 189 -3.43 15.36 -1.68
N ASN A 190 -3.84 16.42 -0.97
CA ASN A 190 -2.96 17.44 -0.38
C ASN A 190 -2.37 17.05 0.98
N THR A 191 -1.96 15.79 1.14
CA THR A 191 -1.32 15.29 2.36
C THR A 191 -0.05 14.51 2.03
N GLU A 192 0.88 14.45 2.95
CA GLU A 192 2.07 13.60 2.79
C GLU A 192 1.72 12.11 2.82
N PRO A 193 2.46 11.26 2.09
CA PRO A 193 3.63 11.58 1.26
C PRO A 193 3.30 12.06 -0.17
N TYR A 194 2.03 12.25 -0.53
CA TYR A 194 1.61 12.48 -1.91
C TYR A 194 1.94 13.87 -2.45
N GLN A 195 2.06 14.87 -1.57
CA GLN A 195 2.56 16.19 -1.96
C GLN A 195 4.01 16.09 -2.45
N THR A 196 4.87 15.48 -1.65
CA THR A 196 6.27 15.24 -2.00
C THR A 196 6.41 14.36 -3.24
N LEU A 197 5.66 13.26 -3.32
CA LEU A 197 5.65 12.36 -4.49
C LEU A 197 5.22 13.09 -5.77
N SER A 198 4.23 13.98 -5.71
CA SER A 198 3.75 14.71 -6.88
C SER A 198 4.80 15.69 -7.42
N VAL A 199 5.50 16.40 -6.54
CA VAL A 199 6.57 17.32 -6.91
C VAL A 199 7.78 16.55 -7.48
N TRP A 200 8.15 15.45 -6.87
CA TRP A 200 9.20 14.56 -7.35
C TRP A 200 8.86 13.99 -8.74
N LEU A 201 7.62 13.48 -8.93
CA LEU A 201 7.14 12.98 -10.21
C LEU A 201 7.11 14.08 -11.29
N GLN A 202 6.73 15.30 -10.92
CA GLN A 202 6.79 16.46 -11.85
C GLN A 202 8.21 16.65 -12.39
N GLY A 203 9.23 16.58 -11.53
CA GLY A 203 10.63 16.65 -11.94
C GLY A 203 11.00 15.54 -12.92
N SER A 204 10.61 14.30 -12.63
CA SER A 204 10.88 13.13 -13.47
C SER A 204 10.23 13.23 -14.85
N LEU A 205 8.95 13.67 -14.93
CA LEU A 205 8.24 13.85 -16.20
C LEU A 205 8.78 15.04 -17.01
N SER A 206 9.17 16.13 -16.34
CA SER A 206 9.77 17.28 -16.99
C SER A 206 11.14 16.92 -17.59
N ALA A 207 11.93 16.08 -16.93
CA ALA A 207 13.23 15.62 -17.43
C ALA A 207 13.12 14.84 -18.76
N ILE A 208 11.99 14.23 -19.05
CA ILE A 208 11.74 13.52 -20.31
C ILE A 208 11.02 14.35 -21.38
N GLY A 209 10.83 15.64 -21.12
CA GLY A 209 10.30 16.60 -22.11
C GLY A 209 8.80 16.83 -22.07
N LEU A 210 8.09 16.36 -21.03
CA LEU A 210 6.68 16.70 -20.80
C LEU A 210 6.53 18.04 -20.05
N ASP A 211 5.45 18.79 -20.27
CA ASP A 211 5.08 19.95 -19.47
C ASP A 211 4.20 19.49 -18.28
N ALA A 212 4.85 18.98 -17.23
CA ALA A 212 4.18 18.41 -16.09
C ALA A 212 3.67 19.49 -15.11
N LYS A 213 2.40 19.43 -14.74
CA LYS A 213 1.74 20.31 -13.76
C LYS A 213 1.28 19.48 -12.56
N VAL A 214 1.31 20.06 -11.37
CA VAL A 214 0.79 19.44 -10.15
C VAL A 214 -0.52 20.14 -9.74
N ASP A 215 -1.54 19.35 -9.47
CA ASP A 215 -2.84 19.78 -8.97
C ASP A 215 -3.21 18.91 -7.75
N THR A 216 -3.21 19.51 -6.56
CA THR A 216 -3.52 18.80 -5.32
C THR A 216 -4.85 19.25 -4.74
N MET A 217 -5.61 18.32 -4.17
CA MET A 217 -6.95 18.57 -3.67
C MET A 217 -7.25 17.74 -2.40
N GLU A 218 -8.41 17.99 -1.79
CA GLU A 218 -8.92 17.15 -0.72
C GLU A 218 -9.10 15.69 -1.16
N ARG A 219 -8.85 14.76 -0.22
CA ARG A 219 -8.85 13.32 -0.52
C ARG A 219 -10.14 12.82 -1.14
N SER A 220 -11.29 13.27 -0.64
CA SER A 220 -12.60 12.88 -1.18
C SER A 220 -12.77 13.32 -2.64
N ALA A 221 -12.46 14.57 -2.96
CA ALA A 221 -12.54 15.11 -4.31
C ALA A 221 -11.56 14.40 -5.26
N PHE A 222 -10.36 14.08 -4.80
CA PHE A 222 -9.40 13.30 -5.58
C PHE A 222 -9.93 11.90 -5.91
N LEU A 223 -10.48 11.19 -4.91
CA LEU A 223 -10.99 9.83 -5.12
C LEU A 223 -12.19 9.82 -6.07
N ASP A 224 -13.07 10.81 -5.99
CA ASP A 224 -14.19 10.95 -6.93
C ASP A 224 -13.70 11.14 -8.37
N GLN A 225 -12.72 12.03 -8.60
CA GLN A 225 -12.11 12.22 -9.91
C GLN A 225 -11.38 10.98 -10.40
N LEU A 226 -10.67 10.28 -9.51
CA LEU A 226 -9.93 9.07 -9.84
C LEU A 226 -10.86 7.95 -10.32
N ILE A 227 -11.96 7.72 -9.60
CA ILE A 227 -12.99 6.73 -9.95
C ILE A 227 -13.66 7.08 -11.28
N ASN A 228 -13.95 8.37 -11.52
CA ASN A 228 -14.58 8.84 -12.75
C ASN A 228 -13.64 8.86 -13.96
N GLY A 229 -12.32 8.61 -13.78
CA GLY A 229 -11.34 8.62 -14.87
C GLY A 229 -10.89 10.02 -15.29
N GLU A 230 -11.07 11.02 -14.42
CA GLU A 230 -10.67 12.42 -14.66
C GLU A 230 -9.21 12.69 -14.23
N VAL A 231 -8.52 11.68 -13.70
CA VAL A 231 -7.11 11.74 -13.33
C VAL A 231 -6.29 11.09 -14.43
N GLU A 232 -5.39 11.85 -15.03
CA GLU A 232 -4.54 11.36 -16.12
C GLU A 232 -3.34 10.57 -15.61
N ILE A 233 -2.67 11.09 -14.58
CA ILE A 233 -1.54 10.46 -13.89
C ILE A 233 -1.54 10.86 -12.42
N CYS A 234 -1.22 9.94 -11.53
CA CYS A 234 -1.11 10.22 -10.10
C CYS A 234 -0.13 9.30 -9.39
N PRO A 235 0.59 9.78 -8.37
CA PRO A 235 1.16 8.91 -7.36
C PRO A 235 0.03 8.42 -6.45
N PHE A 236 -0.03 7.13 -6.20
CA PHE A 236 -1.04 6.53 -5.33
C PHE A 236 -0.57 5.20 -4.79
N SER A 237 -0.96 4.85 -3.57
CA SER A 237 -0.66 3.55 -2.99
C SER A 237 -1.85 2.62 -3.03
N TRP A 238 -1.53 1.34 -3.15
CA TRP A 238 -2.46 0.27 -2.88
C TRP A 238 -1.89 -0.65 -1.81
N SER A 239 -2.74 -1.15 -0.95
CA SER A 239 -2.36 -2.16 0.04
C SER A 239 -3.40 -3.27 0.06
N ASP A 240 -2.95 -4.50 0.18
CA ASP A 240 -3.77 -5.66 0.45
C ASP A 240 -3.32 -6.32 1.75
N ILE A 241 -4.24 -6.39 2.71
CA ILE A 241 -3.97 -6.97 4.03
C ILE A 241 -3.94 -8.51 4.01
N SER A 242 -4.38 -9.12 2.91
CA SER A 242 -4.34 -10.58 2.74
C SER A 242 -2.96 -11.11 2.36
N PHE A 243 -2.04 -10.24 1.92
CA PHE A 243 -0.75 -10.61 1.36
C PHE A 243 -0.87 -11.60 0.19
N ASP A 244 -1.98 -11.50 -0.54
CA ASP A 244 -2.25 -12.32 -1.71
C ASP A 244 -2.13 -11.51 -2.99
N PHE A 245 -1.26 -11.94 -3.89
CA PHE A 245 -1.03 -11.24 -5.16
C PHE A 245 -2.30 -11.16 -6.01
N GLY A 246 -3.08 -12.24 -6.08
CA GLY A 246 -4.33 -12.26 -6.86
C GLY A 246 -5.39 -11.32 -6.31
N SER A 247 -5.48 -11.18 -4.98
CA SER A 247 -6.35 -10.20 -4.34
C SER A 247 -5.91 -8.78 -4.68
N ALA A 248 -4.62 -8.49 -4.56
CA ALA A 248 -4.08 -7.18 -4.87
C ALA A 248 -4.28 -6.79 -6.35
N VAL A 249 -3.73 -7.57 -7.28
CA VAL A 249 -3.79 -7.24 -8.72
C VAL A 249 -5.19 -7.44 -9.30
N GLY A 250 -6.00 -8.33 -8.71
CA GLY A 250 -7.38 -8.60 -9.10
C GLY A 250 -8.30 -7.39 -9.02
N ILE A 251 -7.89 -6.34 -8.34
CA ILE A 251 -8.63 -5.10 -8.26
C ILE A 251 -8.12 -4.09 -9.29
N TYR A 252 -6.83 -3.80 -9.33
CA TYR A 252 -6.33 -2.72 -10.19
C TYR A 252 -5.92 -3.12 -11.61
N MET A 253 -5.88 -4.41 -11.93
CA MET A 253 -5.71 -4.89 -13.30
C MET A 253 -6.99 -5.49 -13.91
N ASN A 254 -8.04 -5.70 -13.13
CA ASN A 254 -9.28 -6.29 -13.61
C ASN A 254 -10.17 -5.23 -14.28
N SER A 255 -10.53 -5.42 -15.56
CA SER A 255 -11.35 -4.49 -16.31
C SER A 255 -12.74 -4.29 -15.71
N ASN A 256 -13.30 -5.29 -15.01
CA ASN A 256 -14.57 -5.17 -14.31
C ASN A 256 -14.54 -4.21 -13.12
N CYS A 257 -13.35 -3.78 -12.68
CA CYS A 257 -13.16 -2.81 -11.60
C CYS A 257 -12.97 -1.37 -12.11
N ILE A 258 -13.05 -1.13 -13.41
CA ILE A 258 -13.03 0.23 -14.00
C ILE A 258 -14.28 1.00 -13.55
N GLY A 259 -14.08 2.25 -13.07
CA GLY A 259 -15.17 3.08 -12.55
C GLY A 259 -15.66 2.66 -11.16
N MET A 260 -14.94 1.76 -10.51
CA MET A 260 -15.12 1.35 -9.12
C MET A 260 -13.86 1.69 -8.32
N SER A 261 -13.87 1.43 -7.02
CA SER A 261 -12.66 1.53 -6.21
C SER A 261 -11.68 0.43 -6.60
N GLY A 262 -10.63 0.75 -7.36
CA GLY A 262 -9.59 -0.23 -7.67
C GLY A 262 -8.83 -0.03 -8.97
N ASN A 263 -9.41 -0.30 -10.14
CA ASN A 263 -8.72 -0.13 -11.43
C ASN A 263 -8.67 1.36 -11.83
N TYR A 264 -7.87 2.11 -11.11
CA TYR A 264 -7.72 3.56 -11.31
C TYR A 264 -6.98 3.91 -12.60
N GLY A 265 -6.13 3.00 -13.10
CA GLY A 265 -5.46 3.13 -14.38
C GLY A 265 -6.36 2.85 -15.60
N ARG A 266 -7.62 2.42 -15.39
CA ARG A 266 -8.59 2.07 -16.43
C ARG A 266 -8.01 1.06 -17.45
N TYR A 267 -7.17 0.17 -16.92
CA TYR A 267 -6.51 -0.85 -17.70
C TYR A 267 -7.50 -1.93 -18.13
N ASN A 268 -7.42 -2.34 -19.40
CA ASN A 268 -8.30 -3.36 -19.96
C ASN A 268 -7.47 -4.32 -20.84
N ASN A 269 -7.33 -5.55 -20.36
CA ASN A 269 -6.70 -6.63 -21.11
C ASN A 269 -7.43 -7.94 -20.81
N PRO A 270 -8.14 -8.55 -21.78
CA PRO A 270 -8.90 -9.78 -21.56
C PRO A 270 -8.08 -10.96 -21.05
N ARG A 271 -6.80 -11.05 -21.42
CA ARG A 271 -5.93 -12.11 -20.92
C ARG A 271 -5.56 -11.91 -19.45
N ALA A 272 -5.35 -10.65 -19.02
CA ALA A 272 -5.15 -10.34 -17.62
C ALA A 272 -6.40 -10.69 -16.78
N ASP A 273 -7.60 -10.35 -17.27
CA ASP A 273 -8.87 -10.71 -16.61
C ASP A 273 -9.02 -12.22 -16.46
N GLU A 274 -8.70 -12.98 -17.53
CA GLU A 274 -8.73 -14.46 -17.51
C GLU A 274 -7.75 -15.02 -16.48
N LEU A 275 -6.51 -14.54 -16.44
CA LEU A 275 -5.47 -15.00 -15.49
C LEU A 275 -5.83 -14.68 -14.05
N ILE A 276 -6.43 -13.53 -13.79
CA ILE A 276 -6.96 -13.15 -12.48
C ILE A 276 -8.04 -14.15 -12.04
N ALA A 277 -8.99 -14.46 -12.93
CA ALA A 277 -10.06 -15.41 -12.63
C ALA A 277 -9.53 -16.83 -12.38
N LEU A 278 -8.58 -17.28 -13.19
CA LEU A 278 -7.91 -18.58 -13.03
C LEU A 278 -7.11 -18.64 -11.73
N GLY A 279 -6.33 -17.60 -11.42
CA GLY A 279 -5.56 -17.52 -10.18
C GLY A 279 -6.43 -17.54 -8.93
N ASN A 280 -7.57 -16.81 -8.95
CA ASN A 280 -8.50 -16.74 -7.82
C ASN A 280 -9.28 -18.03 -7.62
N SER A 281 -9.50 -18.84 -8.66
CA SER A 281 -10.23 -20.11 -8.59
C SER A 281 -9.34 -21.34 -8.45
N ALA A 282 -8.02 -21.20 -8.63
CA ALA A 282 -7.10 -22.33 -8.58
C ALA A 282 -6.98 -22.93 -7.17
N SER A 283 -7.22 -24.22 -7.06
CA SER A 283 -6.97 -25.01 -5.85
C SER A 283 -5.53 -25.55 -5.79
N ASP A 284 -4.87 -25.70 -6.95
CA ASP A 284 -3.48 -26.08 -7.06
C ASP A 284 -2.58 -24.85 -6.96
N VAL A 285 -1.66 -24.86 -5.99
CA VAL A 285 -0.78 -23.72 -5.68
C VAL A 285 0.20 -23.45 -6.81
N GLU A 286 0.75 -24.47 -7.45
CA GLU A 286 1.73 -24.29 -8.52
C GLU A 286 1.09 -23.77 -9.81
N ALA A 287 -0.10 -24.26 -10.13
CA ALA A 287 -0.88 -23.71 -11.23
C ALA A 287 -1.20 -22.22 -10.98
N ARG A 288 -1.61 -21.85 -9.76
CA ARG A 288 -1.87 -20.47 -9.35
C ARG A 288 -0.66 -19.57 -9.54
N LYS A 289 0.50 -20.00 -9.06
CA LYS A 289 1.77 -19.29 -9.25
C LYS A 289 2.14 -19.14 -10.73
N GLY A 290 1.82 -20.16 -11.55
CA GLY A 290 1.99 -20.11 -13.01
C GLY A 290 1.18 -18.97 -13.65
N TYR A 291 -0.09 -18.83 -13.28
CA TYR A 291 -0.95 -17.74 -13.75
C TYR A 291 -0.42 -16.37 -13.30
N TYR A 292 0.10 -16.28 -12.09
CA TYR A 292 0.65 -15.01 -11.59
C TYR A 292 1.95 -14.62 -12.29
N ARG A 293 2.83 -15.57 -12.62
CA ARG A 293 4.02 -15.27 -13.44
C ARG A 293 3.63 -14.69 -14.81
N GLU A 294 2.65 -15.29 -15.49
CA GLU A 294 2.16 -14.75 -16.77
C GLU A 294 1.52 -13.37 -16.61
N LEU A 295 0.76 -13.15 -15.54
CA LEU A 295 0.14 -11.86 -15.24
C LEU A 295 1.19 -10.77 -14.95
N ILE A 296 2.31 -11.11 -14.29
CA ILE A 296 3.43 -10.20 -14.06
C ILE A 296 4.09 -9.84 -15.40
N GLU A 297 4.28 -10.79 -16.32
CA GLU A 297 4.83 -10.50 -17.66
C GLU A 297 3.93 -9.51 -18.41
N ILE A 298 2.62 -9.70 -18.38
CA ILE A 298 1.65 -8.77 -18.99
C ILE A 298 1.73 -7.39 -18.34
N TYR A 299 1.81 -7.33 -17.00
CA TYR A 299 1.96 -6.07 -16.27
C TYR A 299 3.22 -5.32 -16.71
N MET A 300 4.34 -6.03 -16.82
CA MET A 300 5.62 -5.43 -17.23
C MET A 300 5.63 -5.02 -18.69
N GLU A 301 4.90 -5.72 -19.56
CA GLU A 301 4.78 -5.36 -20.97
C GLU A 301 3.87 -4.16 -21.20
N ASP A 302 2.70 -4.15 -20.56
CA ASP A 302 1.65 -3.13 -20.79
C ASP A 302 1.80 -1.89 -19.91
N VAL A 303 2.53 -2.00 -18.79
CA VAL A 303 2.80 -0.92 -17.83
C VAL A 303 1.53 -0.13 -17.45
N PRO A 304 0.50 -0.77 -16.89
CA PRO A 304 -0.71 -0.04 -16.46
C PRO A 304 -0.43 0.92 -15.30
N SER A 305 0.62 0.64 -14.53
CA SER A 305 1.17 1.50 -13.49
C SER A 305 2.67 1.20 -13.33
N VAL A 306 3.39 2.05 -12.60
CA VAL A 306 4.79 1.81 -12.23
C VAL A 306 4.87 1.62 -10.73
N ALA A 307 5.07 0.39 -10.28
CA ALA A 307 5.36 0.10 -8.87
C ALA A 307 6.76 0.61 -8.53
N MET A 308 6.89 1.40 -7.47
CA MET A 308 8.16 2.03 -7.09
C MET A 308 8.81 1.30 -5.92
N TYR A 309 8.17 1.32 -4.77
CA TYR A 309 8.69 0.68 -3.56
C TYR A 309 7.56 0.20 -2.65
N ALA A 310 7.83 -0.87 -1.93
CA ALA A 310 6.98 -1.35 -0.85
C ALA A 310 7.41 -0.69 0.47
N VAL A 311 6.45 -0.28 1.27
CA VAL A 311 6.68 0.39 2.55
C VAL A 311 7.04 -0.64 3.62
N ILE A 312 8.00 -0.34 4.49
CA ILE A 312 8.22 -1.08 5.72
C ILE A 312 7.33 -0.47 6.81
N ASN A 313 6.48 -1.29 7.42
CA ASN A 313 5.75 -0.91 8.62
C ASN A 313 6.69 -1.03 9.82
N ALA A 314 6.95 0.08 10.48
CA ALA A 314 7.74 0.14 11.73
C ALA A 314 6.77 0.43 12.89
N ILE A 315 6.43 -0.57 13.65
CA ILE A 315 5.48 -0.50 14.77
C ILE A 315 6.26 -0.37 16.07
N ALA A 316 6.02 0.73 16.79
CA ALA A 316 6.65 0.99 18.08
C ALA A 316 5.82 0.41 19.22
N HIS A 317 6.48 -0.29 20.12
CA HIS A 317 5.86 -0.91 21.29
C HIS A 317 6.81 -0.97 22.50
N SER A 318 6.25 -1.18 23.68
CA SER A 318 7.06 -1.45 24.88
C SER A 318 8.01 -2.63 24.62
N ASN A 319 9.25 -2.52 25.10
CA ASN A 319 10.23 -3.63 25.04
C ASN A 319 9.82 -4.84 25.89
N GLN A 320 8.77 -4.72 26.72
CA GLN A 320 8.15 -5.83 27.44
C GLN A 320 7.18 -6.65 26.58
N LEU A 321 6.87 -6.20 25.37
CA LEU A 321 6.03 -6.90 24.40
C LEU A 321 6.87 -7.51 23.28
N VAL A 322 6.42 -8.63 22.76
CA VAL A 322 6.90 -9.24 21.53
C VAL A 322 5.77 -9.24 20.52
N MET A 323 6.02 -8.67 19.36
CA MET A 323 5.12 -8.64 18.22
C MET A 323 5.70 -9.54 17.12
N GLU A 324 5.01 -10.65 16.79
CA GLU A 324 5.53 -11.65 15.84
C GLU A 324 5.69 -11.09 14.42
N ASP A 325 4.78 -10.18 14.03
CA ASP A 325 4.79 -9.58 12.70
C ASP A 325 4.14 -8.19 12.73
N ALA A 326 4.86 -7.16 12.29
CA ALA A 326 4.39 -5.78 12.23
C ALA A 326 3.26 -5.53 11.20
N ASN A 327 2.98 -6.48 10.31
CA ASN A 327 1.86 -6.41 9.37
C ASN A 327 0.58 -7.03 9.93
N ILE A 328 0.65 -7.74 11.04
CA ILE A 328 -0.49 -8.45 11.61
C ILE A 328 -1.05 -7.65 12.79
N TYR A 329 -2.10 -6.90 12.54
CA TYR A 329 -2.85 -6.15 13.57
C TYR A 329 -3.71 -7.07 14.45
N GLN A 330 -3.16 -8.22 14.87
CA GLN A 330 -3.85 -9.22 15.69
C GLN A 330 -3.23 -9.26 17.09
N MET A 331 -3.86 -8.59 18.05
CA MET A 331 -3.39 -8.58 19.44
C MET A 331 -3.27 -9.96 20.07
N ALA A 332 -3.96 -10.97 19.54
CA ALA A 332 -3.80 -12.36 19.96
C ALA A 332 -2.40 -12.95 19.68
N ARG A 333 -1.61 -12.28 18.85
CA ARG A 333 -0.22 -12.66 18.50
C ARG A 333 0.82 -11.77 19.16
N VAL A 334 0.39 -10.81 19.95
CA VAL A 334 1.29 -10.01 20.80
C VAL A 334 1.34 -10.68 22.18
N HIS A 335 2.52 -10.84 22.72
CA HIS A 335 2.72 -11.50 24.01
C HIS A 335 3.81 -10.79 24.82
N TRP A 336 3.88 -11.13 26.12
CA TRP A 336 4.91 -10.58 26.99
C TRP A 336 6.29 -11.17 26.64
N ALA A 337 7.31 -10.32 26.67
CA ALA A 337 8.70 -10.78 26.60
C ALA A 337 9.01 -11.67 27.82
N GLN A 338 9.70 -12.79 27.60
CA GLN A 338 10.08 -13.73 28.66
C GLN A 338 11.30 -13.27 29.41
#